data_d139d1ce7dfbd27c5b125f351d1f7c6c
#
_entry.id   d139d1ce7dfbd27c5b125f351d1f7c6c
#
_cell.length_a   1.000
_cell.length_b   1.000
_cell.length_c   1.000
_cell.angle_alpha   90.00
_cell.angle_beta   90.00
_cell.angle_gamma   90.00
#
_symmetry.space_group_name_H-M   'P 1'
#
loop_
_entity.id
_entity.type
_entity.pdbx_description
1 polymer ?
#
loop_
_entity_poly.entity_id
_entity_poly.type
_entity_poly.pdbx_seq_one_letter_code
_entity_poly.pdbx_strand_id
1 'polypeptide(L)'
;MSGLTDAPGGGGGNGPRRGDSAGGAGGSGPAPLGRVLAKAAAVTAGLTAAGAVFGLVRDQTIAHLFGAGHDSDAFLIAWTVPEMASTLLIEDAMALLMVPAFSHALARRAASRAGLTRRQARAQDPVRLLVGATLPRLAAFLAAVAAVLIVAAPLVVGVLAPGLPDPALAVECTRLTALTVLSFGIAGYFSAALRAHRSFLPPAAIYVSYNVGIIGAMVALHAAWGVRAAAAGVAVGGLLMVLVQLPAFIRNVGFGPPRVKLAPRSQRDRDRPTLIAFGLIAPVIFFAVFRQSQVLVERFLAASLPPGAISHLNYAQKVAQMPMVLSLMICTVTFPVVAQAMAGGEREKARRRVEQDLALASLAVLMGSALVIGYAPQIIEVLFERGAFTHRDTLATASVMRVYGIGLLGHCLVGALSRPFFSTARPTWFPALAMGAGLLVNIVAGAFAVRWWGTYGIAGANAAGISTTAVLLLTGLGSRIIPIQVRRVAVSIGRLAVSALAACVTGWIAGPMIPDPLLSAALGCLLVPAMFGAAGTAIRALEVTALPAQISQLSSQLTQRFRNVR
;
A
#
# COMPACT_ATOMS: atom_id res chain seq x y z
N MET A 1 44.15 -20.28 59.60
CA MET A 1 44.21 -21.68 60.01
C MET A 1 43.74 -22.46 58.78
N SER A 2 44.66 -22.98 58.00
CA SER A 2 45.26 -24.32 57.91
C SER A 2 44.24 -25.33 57.38
N GLY A 3 44.44 -26.09 56.37
CA GLY A 3 45.56 -26.60 55.62
C GLY A 3 44.98 -27.51 54.51
N LEU A 4 45.53 -27.55 53.30
CA LEU A 4 46.53 -28.52 52.84
C LEU A 4 46.10 -30.00 53.06
N THR A 5 45.96 -30.81 52.00
CA THR A 5 46.92 -31.58 51.21
C THR A 5 46.12 -32.70 50.55
N ASP A 6 46.29 -33.40 49.47
CA ASP A 6 47.34 -33.65 48.50
C ASP A 6 46.77 -34.60 47.44
N ALA A 7 47.31 -34.58 46.26
CA ALA A 7 47.19 -35.63 45.23
C ALA A 7 48.13 -36.84 45.61
N PRO A 8 48.23 -37.97 44.87
CA PRO A 8 48.41 -38.11 43.46
C PRO A 8 47.99 -39.46 42.79
N GLY A 9 48.05 -39.50 41.47
CA GLY A 9 48.78 -40.56 40.79
C GLY A 9 48.08 -41.52 39.85
N GLY A 10 48.49 -41.49 38.61
CA GLY A 10 48.87 -42.56 37.73
C GLY A 10 47.77 -43.20 36.86
N GLY A 11 47.87 -43.36 35.57
CA GLY A 11 48.93 -43.56 34.65
C GLY A 11 48.44 -44.49 33.50
N GLY A 12 48.89 -44.29 32.27
CA GLY A 12 48.84 -45.23 31.16
C GLY A 12 47.67 -45.06 30.19
N GLY A 13 47.80 -44.67 28.98
CA GLY A 13 48.75 -45.05 27.94
C GLY A 13 48.06 -45.96 26.92
N ASN A 14 47.72 -45.47 25.75
CA ASN A 14 48.08 -46.03 24.45
C ASN A 14 47.24 -45.41 23.28
N GLY A 15 47.94 -45.05 22.29
CA GLY A 15 47.55 -44.36 21.08
C GLY A 15 46.99 -45.30 19.99
N PRO A 16 47.17 -44.99 18.68
CA PRO A 16 46.05 -44.74 17.78
C PRO A 16 45.77 -45.90 16.83
N ARG A 17 44.53 -45.98 16.29
CA ARG A 17 44.26 -46.74 15.06
C ARG A 17 43.48 -45.91 14.09
N ARG A 18 44.13 -45.63 12.97
CA ARG A 18 43.55 -45.25 11.67
C ARG A 18 42.59 -46.34 11.19
N GLY A 19 41.51 -45.92 10.54
CA GLY A 19 40.62 -46.73 9.76
C GLY A 19 39.77 -45.86 8.85
N ASP A 20 40.25 -45.76 7.59
CA ASP A 20 39.50 -45.18 6.46
C ASP A 20 38.23 -45.97 6.18
N SER A 21 37.14 -45.26 5.83
CA SER A 21 36.36 -45.54 4.60
C SER A 21 35.13 -44.62 4.50
N ALA A 22 35.14 -43.77 3.52
CA ALA A 22 34.18 -43.55 2.43
C ALA A 22 32.69 -43.85 2.74
N GLY A 23 31.89 -42.81 2.57
CA GLY A 23 30.43 -42.92 2.48
C GLY A 23 29.80 -41.55 2.41
N GLY A 24 29.83 -40.92 1.20
CA GLY A 24 29.15 -39.67 0.95
C GLY A 24 27.62 -39.84 1.07
N ALA A 25 27.02 -39.16 1.99
CA ALA A 25 25.61 -38.82 1.95
C ALA A 25 25.52 -37.33 2.20
N GLY A 26 25.27 -36.57 1.15
CA GLY A 26 25.02 -35.13 1.20
C GLY A 26 23.79 -34.83 2.08
N GLY A 27 24.03 -34.68 3.35
CA GLY A 27 23.04 -34.13 4.28
C GLY A 27 22.86 -32.65 3.96
N SER A 28 21.80 -32.30 3.23
CA SER A 28 21.29 -30.94 3.16
C SER A 28 20.84 -30.55 4.57
N GLY A 29 21.74 -30.00 5.34
CA GLY A 29 21.39 -29.37 6.61
C GLY A 29 20.30 -28.32 6.40
N PRO A 30 19.38 -28.15 7.37
CA PRO A 30 18.30 -27.16 7.24
C PRO A 30 18.94 -25.80 6.96
N ALA A 31 18.56 -25.19 5.81
CA ALA A 31 19.04 -23.87 5.42
C ALA A 31 18.85 -22.89 6.59
N PRO A 32 19.87 -22.08 6.94
CA PRO A 32 19.78 -21.19 8.09
C PRO A 32 18.52 -20.33 8.00
N LEU A 33 17.73 -20.31 9.09
CA LEU A 33 16.39 -19.70 9.19
C LEU A 33 16.33 -18.30 8.55
N GLY A 34 17.40 -17.51 8.66
CA GLY A 34 17.56 -16.20 8.04
C GLY A 34 17.52 -16.21 6.51
N ARG A 35 18.05 -17.25 5.86
CA ARG A 35 18.06 -17.37 4.39
C ARG A 35 16.67 -17.68 3.85
N VAL A 36 15.91 -18.51 4.54
CA VAL A 36 14.52 -18.83 4.17
C VAL A 36 13.61 -17.61 4.33
N LEU A 37 13.76 -16.86 5.44
CA LEU A 37 13.02 -15.63 5.69
C LEU A 37 13.38 -14.54 4.67
N ALA A 38 14.64 -14.35 4.35
CA ALA A 38 15.08 -13.36 3.36
C ALA A 38 14.54 -13.70 1.95
N LYS A 39 14.55 -14.98 1.55
CA LYS A 39 13.98 -15.43 0.28
C LYS A 39 12.47 -15.20 0.23
N ALA A 40 11.75 -15.52 1.30
CA ALA A 40 10.31 -15.28 1.41
C ALA A 40 9.99 -13.79 1.32
N ALA A 41 10.75 -12.93 2.01
CA ALA A 41 10.59 -11.47 1.95
C ALA A 41 10.87 -10.92 0.55
N ALA A 42 11.94 -11.37 -0.11
CA ALA A 42 12.27 -10.95 -1.48
C ALA A 42 11.19 -11.35 -2.49
N VAL A 43 10.69 -12.58 -2.41
CA VAL A 43 9.59 -13.05 -3.29
C VAL A 43 8.30 -12.29 -3.03
N THR A 44 7.97 -12.02 -1.76
CA THR A 44 6.79 -11.22 -1.41
C THR A 44 6.91 -9.80 -1.97
N ALA A 45 8.07 -9.15 -1.81
CA ALA A 45 8.33 -7.82 -2.37
C ALA A 45 8.25 -7.84 -3.91
N GLY A 46 8.83 -8.86 -4.56
CA GLY A 46 8.75 -9.04 -6.02
C GLY A 46 7.31 -9.18 -6.52
N LEU A 47 6.47 -9.97 -5.84
CA LEU A 47 5.06 -10.12 -6.20
C LEU A 47 4.26 -8.84 -5.97
N THR A 48 4.56 -8.08 -4.91
CA THR A 48 3.92 -6.78 -4.66
C THR A 48 4.29 -5.79 -5.77
N ALA A 49 5.57 -5.74 -6.16
CA ALA A 49 6.03 -4.92 -7.28
C ALA A 49 5.40 -5.36 -8.61
N ALA A 50 5.31 -6.67 -8.87
CA ALA A 50 4.61 -7.20 -10.03
C ALA A 50 3.13 -6.79 -10.04
N GLY A 51 2.46 -6.84 -8.87
CA GLY A 51 1.08 -6.36 -8.72
C GLY A 51 0.91 -4.90 -9.13
N ALA A 52 1.85 -4.03 -8.77
CA ALA A 52 1.85 -2.62 -9.17
C ALA A 52 2.08 -2.44 -10.68
N VAL A 53 3.01 -3.21 -11.27
CA VAL A 53 3.24 -3.20 -12.73
C VAL A 53 2.00 -3.67 -13.48
N PHE A 54 1.39 -4.79 -13.07
CA PHE A 54 0.13 -5.26 -13.67
C PHE A 54 -1.02 -4.28 -13.48
N GLY A 55 -1.02 -3.50 -12.37
CA GLY A 55 -1.96 -2.40 -12.17
C GLY A 55 -1.79 -1.29 -13.21
N LEU A 56 -0.54 -0.92 -13.54
CA LEU A 56 -0.26 0.04 -14.60
C LEU A 56 -0.66 -0.51 -15.99
N VAL A 57 -0.31 -1.77 -16.28
CA VAL A 57 -0.70 -2.43 -17.55
C VAL A 57 -2.23 -2.47 -17.69
N ARG A 58 -2.96 -2.72 -16.61
CA ARG A 58 -4.43 -2.63 -16.62
C ARG A 58 -4.92 -1.23 -16.99
N ASP A 59 -4.36 -0.19 -16.36
CA ASP A 59 -4.75 1.20 -16.63
C ASP A 59 -4.40 1.60 -18.07
N GLN A 60 -3.27 1.14 -18.60
CA GLN A 60 -2.90 1.29 -20.02
C GLN A 60 -3.89 0.54 -20.94
N THR A 61 -4.34 -0.66 -20.55
CA THR A 61 -5.32 -1.43 -21.33
C THR A 61 -6.67 -0.71 -21.35
N ILE A 62 -7.11 -0.13 -20.23
CA ILE A 62 -8.34 0.68 -20.18
C ILE A 62 -8.21 1.89 -21.09
N ALA A 63 -7.11 2.64 -21.02
CA ALA A 63 -6.86 3.79 -21.86
C ALA A 63 -6.77 3.43 -23.34
N HIS A 64 -6.10 2.33 -23.68
CA HIS A 64 -5.97 1.85 -25.06
C HIS A 64 -7.31 1.46 -25.69
N LEU A 65 -8.17 0.75 -24.95
CA LEU A 65 -9.44 0.22 -25.46
C LEU A 65 -10.57 1.25 -25.42
N PHE A 66 -10.62 2.12 -24.41
CA PHE A 66 -11.75 3.01 -24.15
C PHE A 66 -11.39 4.50 -24.12
N GLY A 67 -10.09 4.85 -24.20
CA GLY A 67 -9.61 6.24 -24.17
C GLY A 67 -9.87 6.94 -22.84
N ALA A 68 -9.93 8.27 -22.90
CA ALA A 68 -10.38 9.13 -21.81
C ALA A 68 -11.69 9.82 -22.25
N GLY A 69 -12.83 9.20 -21.98
CA GLY A 69 -14.13 9.65 -22.45
C GLY A 69 -15.26 9.18 -21.56
N HIS A 70 -16.46 9.23 -22.10
CA HIS A 70 -17.70 8.88 -21.41
C HIS A 70 -17.66 7.46 -20.81
N ASP A 71 -17.22 6.46 -21.60
CA ASP A 71 -17.21 5.05 -21.20
C ASP A 71 -16.24 4.79 -20.06
N SER A 72 -15.02 5.33 -20.17
CA SER A 72 -14.01 5.19 -19.12
C SER A 72 -14.39 5.94 -17.86
N ASP A 73 -15.04 7.11 -17.96
CA ASP A 73 -15.54 7.86 -16.80
C ASP A 73 -16.65 7.07 -16.06
N ALA A 74 -17.61 6.50 -16.81
CA ALA A 74 -18.68 5.66 -16.24
C ALA A 74 -18.11 4.43 -15.48
N PHE A 75 -17.10 3.76 -16.07
CA PHE A 75 -16.42 2.65 -15.42
C PHE A 75 -15.67 3.09 -14.16
N LEU A 76 -14.94 4.21 -14.20
CA LEU A 76 -14.17 4.71 -13.06
C LEU A 76 -15.04 5.14 -11.88
N ILE A 77 -16.25 5.69 -12.16
CA ILE A 77 -17.25 5.95 -11.13
C ILE A 77 -17.69 4.64 -10.48
N ALA A 78 -18.06 3.66 -11.29
CA ALA A 78 -18.49 2.34 -10.82
C ALA A 78 -17.39 1.62 -10.02
N TRP A 79 -16.13 1.82 -10.38
CA TRP A 79 -15.00 1.18 -9.73
C TRP A 79 -14.59 1.87 -8.43
N THR A 80 -15.02 3.08 -8.16
CA THR A 80 -14.65 3.83 -6.95
C THR A 80 -15.06 3.10 -5.67
N VAL A 81 -16.28 2.54 -5.62
CA VAL A 81 -16.76 1.80 -4.43
C VAL A 81 -15.94 0.51 -4.19
N PRO A 82 -15.69 -0.36 -5.18
CA PRO A 82 -14.80 -1.51 -5.03
C PRO A 82 -13.36 -1.13 -4.64
N GLU A 83 -12.80 -0.07 -5.19
CA GLU A 83 -11.44 0.37 -4.87
C GLU A 83 -11.33 0.78 -3.40
N MET A 84 -12.31 1.53 -2.88
CA MET A 84 -12.42 1.83 -1.45
C MET A 84 -12.60 0.57 -0.60
N ALA A 85 -13.48 -0.32 -1.03
CA ALA A 85 -13.73 -1.58 -0.33
C ALA A 85 -12.46 -2.46 -0.27
N SER A 86 -11.67 -2.50 -1.34
CA SER A 86 -10.39 -3.21 -1.40
C SER A 86 -9.43 -2.72 -0.31
N THR A 87 -9.21 -1.41 -0.24
CA THR A 87 -8.31 -0.81 0.76
C THR A 87 -8.81 -1.07 2.18
N LEU A 88 -10.09 -0.80 2.44
CA LEU A 88 -10.66 -0.95 3.77
C LEU A 88 -10.76 -2.42 4.21
N LEU A 89 -11.17 -3.33 3.33
CA LEU A 89 -11.40 -4.72 3.69
C LEU A 89 -10.12 -5.55 3.66
N ILE A 90 -9.25 -5.38 2.67
CA ILE A 90 -8.06 -6.23 2.50
C ILE A 90 -6.89 -5.70 3.33
N GLU A 91 -6.63 -4.39 3.26
CA GLU A 91 -5.43 -3.81 3.84
C GLU A 91 -5.62 -3.40 5.30
N ASP A 92 -6.74 -2.73 5.61
CA ASP A 92 -6.95 -2.13 6.94
C ASP A 92 -7.76 -3.05 7.88
N ALA A 93 -9.05 -3.28 7.61
CA ALA A 93 -9.93 -3.92 8.57
C ALA A 93 -9.55 -5.39 8.85
N MET A 94 -9.29 -6.19 7.80
CA MET A 94 -8.97 -7.60 8.00
C MET A 94 -7.60 -7.79 8.63
N ALA A 95 -6.63 -6.93 8.32
CA ALA A 95 -5.31 -6.97 8.96
C ALA A 95 -5.40 -6.62 10.46
N LEU A 96 -6.17 -5.60 10.81
CA LEU A 96 -6.29 -5.14 12.21
C LEU A 96 -7.13 -6.08 13.08
N LEU A 97 -8.21 -6.67 12.53
CA LEU A 97 -9.15 -7.48 13.30
C LEU A 97 -8.82 -8.97 13.27
N MET A 98 -8.53 -9.50 12.09
CA MET A 98 -8.43 -10.95 11.90
C MET A 98 -7.03 -11.51 12.14
N VAL A 99 -5.95 -10.75 11.88
CA VAL A 99 -4.57 -11.24 12.16
C VAL A 99 -4.37 -11.50 13.65
N PRO A 100 -4.74 -10.61 14.59
CA PRO A 100 -4.67 -10.91 16.02
C PRO A 100 -5.58 -12.08 16.41
N ALA A 101 -6.81 -12.14 15.90
CA ALA A 101 -7.75 -13.22 16.20
C ALA A 101 -7.18 -14.60 15.80
N PHE A 102 -6.62 -14.70 14.58
CA PHE A 102 -5.95 -15.92 14.12
C PHE A 102 -4.70 -16.24 14.95
N SER A 103 -3.90 -15.23 15.31
CA SER A 103 -2.70 -15.42 16.13
C SER A 103 -3.04 -15.97 17.51
N HIS A 104 -4.10 -15.45 18.15
CA HIS A 104 -4.61 -15.98 19.42
C HIS A 104 -5.15 -17.42 19.27
N ALA A 105 -5.89 -17.71 18.20
CA ALA A 105 -6.38 -19.07 17.93
C ALA A 105 -5.23 -20.05 17.70
N LEU A 106 -4.17 -19.63 17.03
CA LEU A 106 -2.94 -20.43 16.83
C LEU A 106 -2.19 -20.68 18.12
N ALA A 107 -2.06 -19.68 19.00
CA ALA A 107 -1.45 -19.84 20.32
C ALA A 107 -2.25 -20.86 21.19
N ARG A 108 -3.58 -20.75 21.19
CA ARG A 108 -4.45 -21.75 21.85
C ARG A 108 -4.29 -23.15 21.23
N ARG A 109 -4.17 -23.25 19.90
CA ARG A 109 -3.93 -24.51 19.20
C ARG A 109 -2.61 -25.16 19.63
N ALA A 110 -1.57 -24.38 19.84
CA ALA A 110 -0.27 -24.86 20.31
C ALA A 110 -0.36 -25.39 21.75
N ALA A 111 -1.08 -24.69 22.62
CA ALA A 111 -1.27 -25.08 24.02
C ALA A 111 -2.17 -26.32 24.19
N SER A 112 -3.17 -26.53 23.32
CA SER A 112 -4.17 -27.61 23.45
C SER A 112 -3.74 -28.95 22.86
N ARG A 113 -2.59 -29.07 22.21
CA ARG A 113 -2.16 -30.29 21.51
C ARG A 113 -1.60 -31.39 22.42
N ALA A 114 -1.26 -31.07 23.66
CA ALA A 114 -0.77 -32.06 24.60
C ALA A 114 -1.90 -32.98 25.08
N GLY A 115 -1.83 -34.27 24.75
CA GLY A 115 -2.73 -35.32 25.26
C GLY A 115 -3.99 -35.65 24.41
N LEU A 116 -4.22 -35.05 23.25
CA LEU A 116 -5.39 -35.31 22.43
C LEU A 116 -5.09 -36.27 21.27
N THR A 117 -6.03 -37.18 20.97
CA THR A 117 -5.99 -37.98 19.74
C THR A 117 -6.16 -37.08 18.49
N ARG A 118 -5.62 -37.49 17.32
CA ARG A 118 -5.72 -36.72 16.06
C ARG A 118 -7.15 -36.30 15.70
N ARG A 119 -8.14 -37.13 16.05
CA ARG A 119 -9.58 -36.88 15.76
C ARG A 119 -10.16 -35.83 16.71
N GLN A 120 -9.79 -35.89 18.00
CA GLN A 120 -10.18 -34.89 19.01
C GLN A 120 -9.50 -33.55 18.78
N ALA A 121 -8.19 -33.55 18.46
CA ALA A 121 -7.44 -32.35 18.12
C ALA A 121 -8.01 -31.62 16.89
N ARG A 122 -8.54 -32.37 15.88
CA ARG A 122 -9.24 -31.77 14.71
C ARG A 122 -10.62 -31.21 15.07
N ALA A 123 -11.38 -31.87 15.94
CA ALA A 123 -12.72 -31.44 16.30
C ALA A 123 -12.73 -30.20 17.22
N GLN A 124 -11.67 -30.04 18.03
CA GLN A 124 -11.49 -28.93 18.98
C GLN A 124 -10.48 -27.89 18.52
N ASP A 125 -10.08 -27.91 17.23
CA ASP A 125 -9.10 -26.97 16.68
C ASP A 125 -9.62 -25.52 16.76
N PRO A 126 -9.02 -24.64 17.60
CA PRO A 126 -9.49 -23.28 17.81
C PRO A 126 -9.53 -22.45 16.52
N VAL A 127 -8.63 -22.72 15.56
CA VAL A 127 -8.59 -22.03 14.28
C VAL A 127 -9.79 -22.42 13.42
N ARG A 128 -10.15 -23.71 13.38
CA ARG A 128 -11.33 -24.19 12.63
C ARG A 128 -12.64 -23.70 13.24
N LEU A 129 -12.71 -23.65 14.58
CA LEU A 129 -13.88 -23.11 15.28
C LEU A 129 -14.02 -21.61 14.99
N LEU A 130 -12.92 -20.84 14.99
CA LEU A 130 -12.93 -19.43 14.62
C LEU A 130 -13.45 -19.26 13.18
N VAL A 131 -12.88 -19.99 12.21
CA VAL A 131 -13.30 -19.91 10.79
C VAL A 131 -14.76 -20.29 10.62
N GLY A 132 -15.19 -21.40 11.20
CA GLY A 132 -16.60 -21.85 11.12
C GLY A 132 -17.59 -20.88 11.75
N ALA A 133 -17.16 -20.10 12.75
CA ALA A 133 -17.99 -19.10 13.39
C ALA A 133 -17.99 -17.75 12.66
N THR A 134 -16.88 -17.33 12.05
CA THR A 134 -16.72 -15.97 11.52
C THR A 134 -16.88 -15.89 10.00
N LEU A 135 -16.32 -16.83 9.23
CA LEU A 135 -16.36 -16.79 7.77
C LEU A 135 -17.78 -16.82 7.17
N PRO A 136 -18.70 -17.71 7.59
CA PRO A 136 -20.06 -17.73 7.02
C PRO A 136 -20.84 -16.44 7.33
N ARG A 137 -20.67 -15.89 8.54
CA ARG A 137 -21.32 -14.63 8.93
C ARG A 137 -20.77 -13.46 8.16
N LEU A 138 -19.45 -13.39 8.00
CA LEU A 138 -18.79 -12.38 7.18
C LEU A 138 -19.25 -12.48 5.73
N ALA A 139 -19.26 -13.68 5.15
CA ALA A 139 -19.70 -13.90 3.77
C ALA A 139 -21.18 -13.51 3.58
N ALA A 140 -22.07 -13.89 4.51
CA ALA A 140 -23.48 -13.51 4.47
C ALA A 140 -23.66 -11.98 4.60
N PHE A 141 -22.92 -11.33 5.50
CA PHE A 141 -22.95 -9.87 5.65
C PHE A 141 -22.46 -9.17 4.37
N LEU A 142 -21.33 -9.58 3.82
CA LEU A 142 -20.78 -8.99 2.58
C LEU A 142 -21.66 -9.27 1.37
N ALA A 143 -22.30 -10.45 1.29
CA ALA A 143 -23.28 -10.76 0.26
C ALA A 143 -24.51 -9.85 0.37
N ALA A 144 -24.99 -9.59 1.58
CA ALA A 144 -26.08 -8.65 1.81
C ALA A 144 -25.68 -7.22 1.41
N VAL A 145 -24.47 -6.77 1.76
CA VAL A 145 -23.93 -5.46 1.34
C VAL A 145 -23.83 -5.37 -0.18
N ALA A 146 -23.30 -6.42 -0.85
CA ALA A 146 -23.23 -6.46 -2.30
C ALA A 146 -24.64 -6.40 -2.94
N ALA A 147 -25.60 -7.15 -2.40
CA ALA A 147 -26.99 -7.10 -2.88
C ALA A 147 -27.62 -5.72 -2.71
N VAL A 148 -27.40 -5.06 -1.57
CA VAL A 148 -27.85 -3.68 -1.34
C VAL A 148 -27.21 -2.72 -2.34
N LEU A 149 -25.90 -2.84 -2.60
CA LEU A 149 -25.21 -2.01 -3.58
C LEU A 149 -25.72 -2.23 -5.01
N ILE A 150 -26.06 -3.47 -5.39
CA ILE A 150 -26.65 -3.77 -6.70
C ILE A 150 -28.01 -3.09 -6.86
N VAL A 151 -28.86 -3.17 -5.84
CA VAL A 151 -30.19 -2.55 -5.85
C VAL A 151 -30.08 -1.03 -5.78
N ALA A 152 -29.23 -0.52 -4.90
CA ALA A 152 -29.00 0.91 -4.70
C ALA A 152 -28.06 1.53 -5.74
N ALA A 153 -27.58 0.80 -6.76
CA ALA A 153 -26.64 1.31 -7.75
C ALA A 153 -27.09 2.65 -8.39
N PRO A 154 -28.36 2.85 -8.78
CA PRO A 154 -28.80 4.16 -9.31
C PRO A 154 -28.62 5.31 -8.30
N LEU A 155 -28.92 5.06 -7.03
CA LEU A 155 -28.75 6.04 -5.95
C LEU A 155 -27.26 6.33 -5.72
N VAL A 156 -26.42 5.28 -5.67
CA VAL A 156 -24.98 5.41 -5.47
C VAL A 156 -24.36 6.23 -6.58
N VAL A 157 -24.67 5.94 -7.85
CA VAL A 157 -24.17 6.71 -9.01
C VAL A 157 -24.69 8.14 -8.97
N GLY A 158 -25.98 8.37 -8.66
CA GLY A 158 -26.56 9.71 -8.57
C GLY A 158 -25.93 10.57 -7.48
N VAL A 159 -25.51 9.96 -6.36
CA VAL A 159 -24.82 10.67 -5.26
C VAL A 159 -23.34 10.88 -5.59
N LEU A 160 -22.68 9.88 -6.19
CA LEU A 160 -21.24 9.92 -6.48
C LEU A 160 -20.90 10.83 -7.66
N ALA A 161 -21.78 10.89 -8.66
CA ALA A 161 -21.54 11.57 -9.91
C ALA A 161 -22.81 12.30 -10.39
N PRO A 162 -23.28 13.33 -9.65
CA PRO A 162 -24.43 14.12 -10.06
C PRO A 162 -24.09 14.90 -11.35
N GLY A 163 -24.94 14.76 -12.38
CA GLY A 163 -24.71 15.44 -13.66
C GLY A 163 -23.92 14.63 -14.69
N LEU A 164 -23.64 13.34 -14.44
CA LEU A 164 -23.08 12.47 -15.45
C LEU A 164 -24.03 12.37 -16.67
N PRO A 165 -23.54 12.57 -17.90
CA PRO A 165 -24.40 12.61 -19.10
C PRO A 165 -25.20 11.31 -19.34
N ASP A 166 -24.60 10.15 -19.08
CA ASP A 166 -25.28 8.85 -19.16
C ASP A 166 -25.04 8.03 -17.87
N PRO A 167 -25.90 8.16 -16.87
CA PRO A 167 -25.77 7.41 -15.63
C PRO A 167 -26.10 5.92 -15.82
N ALA A 168 -26.80 5.51 -16.88
CA ALA A 168 -27.24 4.13 -17.05
C ALA A 168 -26.06 3.17 -17.19
N LEU A 169 -25.05 3.54 -17.98
CA LEU A 169 -23.82 2.75 -18.14
C LEU A 169 -23.04 2.63 -16.83
N ALA A 170 -22.92 3.72 -16.07
CA ALA A 170 -22.28 3.70 -14.76
C ALA A 170 -23.05 2.83 -13.76
N VAL A 171 -24.38 2.82 -13.78
CA VAL A 171 -25.22 1.96 -12.95
C VAL A 171 -25.00 0.47 -13.28
N GLU A 172 -24.98 0.12 -14.56
CA GLU A 172 -24.72 -1.27 -14.98
C GLU A 172 -23.32 -1.72 -14.56
N CYS A 173 -22.31 -0.90 -14.79
CA CYS A 173 -20.95 -1.16 -14.33
C CYS A 173 -20.88 -1.28 -12.79
N THR A 174 -21.63 -0.43 -12.04
CA THR A 174 -21.70 -0.50 -10.58
C THR A 174 -22.30 -1.80 -10.10
N ARG A 175 -23.35 -2.31 -10.75
CA ARG A 175 -23.96 -3.61 -10.40
C ARG A 175 -22.97 -4.76 -10.59
N LEU A 176 -22.20 -4.75 -11.67
CA LEU A 176 -21.16 -5.77 -11.92
C LEU A 176 -20.02 -5.69 -10.90
N THR A 177 -19.53 -4.49 -10.62
CA THR A 177 -18.42 -4.30 -9.70
C THR A 177 -18.81 -4.47 -8.23
N ALA A 178 -20.08 -4.31 -7.85
CA ALA A 178 -20.57 -4.53 -6.48
C ALA A 178 -20.34 -5.98 -5.99
N LEU A 179 -20.30 -6.97 -6.90
CA LEU A 179 -19.99 -8.36 -6.58
C LEU A 179 -18.60 -8.52 -5.95
N THR A 180 -17.68 -7.59 -6.22
CA THR A 180 -16.31 -7.64 -5.69
C THR A 180 -16.22 -7.37 -4.20
N VAL A 181 -17.20 -6.71 -3.61
CA VAL A 181 -17.23 -6.46 -2.14
C VAL A 181 -17.19 -7.80 -1.39
N LEU A 182 -17.93 -8.80 -1.86
CA LEU A 182 -17.90 -10.15 -1.29
C LEU A 182 -16.52 -10.80 -1.48
N SER A 183 -16.00 -10.80 -2.69
CA SER A 183 -14.71 -11.46 -2.99
C SER A 183 -13.54 -10.76 -2.30
N PHE A 184 -13.52 -9.44 -2.20
CA PHE A 184 -12.47 -8.70 -1.49
C PHE A 184 -12.48 -8.97 0.01
N GLY A 185 -13.65 -9.03 0.64
CA GLY A 185 -13.73 -9.37 2.05
C GLY A 185 -13.27 -10.79 2.34
N ILE A 186 -13.63 -11.77 1.49
CA ILE A 186 -13.16 -13.16 1.60
C ILE A 186 -11.63 -13.23 1.34
N ALA A 187 -11.13 -12.54 0.31
CA ALA A 187 -9.69 -12.48 0.02
C ALA A 187 -8.90 -11.84 1.17
N GLY A 188 -9.41 -10.77 1.77
CA GLY A 188 -8.84 -10.13 2.96
C GLY A 188 -8.81 -11.08 4.16
N TYR A 189 -9.90 -11.80 4.39
CA TYR A 189 -9.99 -12.80 5.45
C TYR A 189 -8.98 -13.93 5.26
N PHE A 190 -8.85 -14.47 4.04
CA PHE A 190 -7.84 -15.48 3.73
C PHE A 190 -6.42 -14.95 3.87
N SER A 191 -6.17 -13.72 3.41
CA SER A 191 -4.88 -13.05 3.58
C SER A 191 -4.50 -12.92 5.05
N ALA A 192 -5.42 -12.51 5.92
CA ALA A 192 -5.18 -12.38 7.35
C ALA A 192 -4.88 -13.75 8.01
N ALA A 193 -5.65 -14.79 7.67
CA ALA A 193 -5.41 -16.15 8.14
C ALA A 193 -4.04 -16.68 7.69
N LEU A 194 -3.68 -16.52 6.43
CA LEU A 194 -2.41 -16.97 5.86
C LEU A 194 -1.21 -16.21 6.45
N ARG A 195 -1.32 -14.90 6.64
CA ARG A 195 -0.28 -14.10 7.31
C ARG A 195 -0.05 -14.56 8.75
N ALA A 196 -1.10 -14.87 9.51
CA ALA A 196 -0.99 -15.45 10.85
C ALA A 196 -0.29 -16.81 10.84
N HIS A 197 -0.49 -17.63 9.79
CA HIS A 197 0.22 -18.90 9.58
C HIS A 197 1.61 -18.74 8.96
N ARG A 198 2.15 -17.51 8.86
CA ARG A 198 3.45 -17.18 8.22
C ARG A 198 3.55 -17.62 6.75
N SER A 199 2.43 -17.69 6.06
CA SER A 199 2.34 -17.98 4.63
C SER A 199 2.09 -16.66 3.88
N PHE A 200 3.14 -16.02 3.37
CA PHE A 200 3.06 -14.67 2.80
C PHE A 200 2.92 -14.67 1.27
N LEU A 201 3.29 -15.77 0.60
CA LEU A 201 3.28 -15.84 -0.87
C LEU A 201 1.88 -15.69 -1.49
N PRO A 202 0.84 -16.45 -1.07
CA PRO A 202 -0.49 -16.30 -1.66
C PRO A 202 -1.13 -14.92 -1.41
N PRO A 203 -1.03 -14.31 -0.21
CA PRO A 203 -1.45 -12.93 -0.01
C PRO A 203 -0.71 -11.89 -0.85
N ALA A 204 0.55 -12.13 -1.22
CA ALA A 204 1.28 -11.22 -2.09
C ALA A 204 0.86 -11.35 -3.57
N ALA A 205 0.37 -12.52 -3.99
CA ALA A 205 -0.04 -12.78 -5.36
C ALA A 205 -1.45 -12.25 -5.73
N ILE A 206 -2.24 -11.78 -4.73
CA ILE A 206 -3.64 -11.37 -4.96
C ILE A 206 -3.77 -10.24 -5.99
N TYR A 207 -2.89 -9.23 -5.92
CA TYR A 207 -2.97 -8.08 -6.84
C TYR A 207 -2.53 -8.43 -8.26
N VAL A 208 -1.62 -9.38 -8.42
CA VAL A 208 -1.25 -9.92 -9.75
C VAL A 208 -2.46 -10.65 -10.35
N SER A 209 -3.06 -11.59 -9.61
CA SER A 209 -4.22 -12.36 -10.09
C SER A 209 -5.43 -11.48 -10.37
N TYR A 210 -5.66 -10.44 -9.55
CA TYR A 210 -6.70 -9.44 -9.75
C TYR A 210 -6.55 -8.71 -11.09
N ASN A 211 -5.38 -8.14 -11.32
CA ASN A 211 -5.12 -7.38 -12.54
C ASN A 211 -5.12 -8.27 -13.78
N VAL A 212 -4.59 -9.49 -13.69
CA VAL A 212 -4.68 -10.50 -14.78
C VAL A 212 -6.13 -10.80 -15.13
N GLY A 213 -7.00 -10.96 -14.12
CA GLY A 213 -8.43 -11.19 -14.34
C GLY A 213 -9.11 -10.04 -15.06
N ILE A 214 -8.79 -8.79 -14.69
CA ILE A 214 -9.35 -7.59 -15.32
C ILE A 214 -8.87 -7.47 -16.77
N ILE A 215 -7.57 -7.55 -17.00
CA ILE A 215 -6.96 -7.45 -18.34
C ILE A 215 -7.50 -8.55 -19.24
N GLY A 216 -7.53 -9.81 -18.76
CA GLY A 216 -8.03 -10.94 -19.52
C GLY A 216 -9.49 -10.79 -19.94
N ALA A 217 -10.36 -10.33 -19.02
CA ALA A 217 -11.77 -10.08 -19.32
C ALA A 217 -11.95 -8.91 -20.31
N MET A 218 -11.21 -7.81 -20.16
CA MET A 218 -11.25 -6.70 -21.10
C MET A 218 -10.84 -7.12 -22.51
N VAL A 219 -9.72 -7.80 -22.65
CA VAL A 219 -9.23 -8.25 -23.96
C VAL A 219 -10.19 -9.24 -24.62
N ALA A 220 -10.78 -10.14 -23.84
CA ALA A 220 -11.68 -11.17 -24.35
C ALA A 220 -13.09 -10.64 -24.72
N LEU A 221 -13.60 -9.64 -24.00
CA LEU A 221 -15.01 -9.26 -24.06
C LEU A 221 -15.26 -7.83 -24.56
N HIS A 222 -14.21 -6.98 -24.76
CA HIS A 222 -14.40 -5.57 -25.10
C HIS A 222 -15.20 -5.36 -26.39
N ALA A 223 -15.01 -6.21 -27.41
CA ALA A 223 -15.72 -6.10 -28.67
C ALA A 223 -17.24 -6.34 -28.54
N ALA A 224 -17.66 -7.20 -27.60
CA ALA A 224 -19.07 -7.54 -27.40
C ALA A 224 -19.75 -6.67 -26.33
N TRP A 225 -19.02 -6.27 -25.28
CA TRP A 225 -19.59 -5.65 -24.09
C TRP A 225 -19.09 -4.22 -23.84
N GLY A 226 -18.18 -3.70 -24.68
CA GLY A 226 -17.59 -2.37 -24.47
C GLY A 226 -16.95 -2.28 -23.09
N VAL A 227 -17.10 -1.15 -22.42
CA VAL A 227 -16.50 -0.91 -21.09
C VAL A 227 -17.10 -1.78 -19.97
N ARG A 228 -18.29 -2.39 -20.17
CA ARG A 228 -18.84 -3.39 -19.24
C ARG A 228 -17.91 -4.59 -19.06
N ALA A 229 -17.07 -4.89 -20.08
CA ALA A 229 -16.02 -5.91 -20.00
C ALA A 229 -15.00 -5.61 -18.88
N ALA A 230 -14.66 -4.32 -18.69
CA ALA A 230 -13.78 -3.90 -17.59
C ALA A 230 -14.46 -4.13 -16.23
N ALA A 231 -15.74 -3.77 -16.10
CA ALA A 231 -16.51 -3.97 -14.88
C ALA A 231 -16.70 -5.47 -14.53
N ALA A 232 -16.99 -6.31 -15.53
CA ALA A 232 -17.01 -7.76 -15.37
C ALA A 232 -15.62 -8.32 -15.00
N GLY A 233 -14.57 -7.76 -15.61
CA GLY A 233 -13.18 -8.08 -15.29
C GLY A 233 -12.83 -7.82 -13.83
N VAL A 234 -13.34 -6.74 -13.25
CA VAL A 234 -13.18 -6.43 -11.82
C VAL A 234 -13.79 -7.54 -10.96
N ALA A 235 -14.99 -8.05 -11.32
CA ALA A 235 -15.62 -9.16 -10.62
C ALA A 235 -14.83 -10.47 -10.78
N VAL A 236 -14.37 -10.79 -11.99
CA VAL A 236 -13.52 -11.96 -12.27
C VAL A 236 -12.20 -11.86 -11.52
N GLY A 237 -11.54 -10.70 -11.55
CA GLY A 237 -10.31 -10.44 -10.81
C GLY A 237 -10.48 -10.65 -9.30
N GLY A 238 -11.58 -10.14 -8.72
CA GLY A 238 -11.93 -10.37 -7.32
C GLY A 238 -12.10 -11.86 -6.98
N LEU A 239 -12.72 -12.62 -7.86
CA LEU A 239 -12.82 -14.08 -7.70
C LEU A 239 -11.44 -14.75 -7.77
N LEU A 240 -10.58 -14.34 -8.69
CA LEU A 240 -9.22 -14.88 -8.82
C LEU A 240 -8.38 -14.59 -7.57
N MET A 241 -8.56 -13.44 -6.89
CA MET A 241 -7.91 -13.16 -5.60
C MET A 241 -8.26 -14.20 -4.53
N VAL A 242 -9.50 -14.67 -4.50
CA VAL A 242 -9.94 -15.73 -3.58
C VAL A 242 -9.35 -17.07 -4.01
N LEU A 243 -9.42 -17.39 -5.30
CA LEU A 243 -8.99 -18.69 -5.83
C LEU A 243 -7.49 -18.93 -5.68
N VAL A 244 -6.65 -17.91 -5.88
CA VAL A 244 -5.20 -18.04 -5.71
C VAL A 244 -4.80 -18.34 -4.26
N GLN A 245 -5.57 -17.88 -3.29
CA GLN A 245 -5.33 -18.12 -1.87
C GLN A 245 -5.97 -19.41 -1.35
N LEU A 246 -7.03 -19.88 -2.00
CA LEU A 246 -7.85 -21.00 -1.55
C LEU A 246 -7.06 -22.30 -1.27
N PRO A 247 -6.14 -22.77 -2.15
CA PRO A 247 -5.37 -23.99 -1.89
C PRO A 247 -4.51 -23.87 -0.62
N ALA A 248 -3.85 -22.72 -0.44
CA ALA A 248 -3.03 -22.46 0.74
C ALA A 248 -3.89 -22.35 2.01
N PHE A 249 -5.05 -21.71 1.92
CA PHE A 249 -6.01 -21.61 3.02
C PHE A 249 -6.52 -22.99 3.45
N ILE A 250 -6.97 -23.84 2.51
CA ILE A 250 -7.41 -25.20 2.79
C ILE A 250 -6.30 -26.03 3.45
N ARG A 251 -5.06 -25.92 2.97
CA ARG A 251 -3.92 -26.66 3.51
C ARG A 251 -3.59 -26.25 4.95
N ASN A 252 -3.62 -24.97 5.27
CA ASN A 252 -3.21 -24.46 6.59
C ASN A 252 -4.32 -24.51 7.62
N VAL A 253 -5.56 -24.23 7.22
CA VAL A 253 -6.73 -24.16 8.09
C VAL A 253 -7.54 -25.45 8.05
N GLY A 254 -7.70 -26.03 6.87
CA GLY A 254 -8.51 -27.23 6.58
C GLY A 254 -10.01 -26.90 6.47
N PHE A 255 -10.68 -27.49 5.49
CA PHE A 255 -12.13 -27.47 5.38
C PHE A 255 -12.75 -28.60 6.22
N GLY A 256 -13.78 -28.28 6.95
CA GLY A 256 -14.65 -29.23 7.63
C GLY A 256 -15.82 -28.48 8.28
N PRO A 257 -17.07 -29.00 8.16
CA PRO A 257 -18.18 -28.38 8.85
C PRO A 257 -17.86 -28.35 10.34
N PRO A 258 -18.04 -27.22 11.00
CA PRO A 258 -17.91 -27.18 12.45
C PRO A 258 -19.03 -28.03 13.03
N ARG A 259 -18.71 -29.14 13.69
CA ARG A 259 -19.63 -29.76 14.64
C ARG A 259 -19.65 -28.85 15.87
N VAL A 260 -20.42 -27.76 15.76
CA VAL A 260 -20.56 -26.78 16.84
C VAL A 260 -21.37 -27.40 17.94
N LYS A 261 -20.73 -27.97 18.95
CA LYS A 261 -21.26 -27.88 20.29
C LYS A 261 -21.00 -26.45 20.74
N LEU A 262 -22.05 -25.64 20.84
CA LEU A 262 -21.99 -24.29 21.36
C LEU A 262 -21.25 -24.32 22.71
N ALA A 263 -20.10 -23.64 22.75
CA ALA A 263 -19.40 -23.45 24.01
C ALA A 263 -20.31 -22.77 25.05
N PRO A 264 -20.19 -23.12 26.33
CA PRO A 264 -21.00 -22.53 27.39
C PRO A 264 -20.93 -21.00 27.35
N ARG A 265 -22.07 -20.37 27.60
CA ARG A 265 -22.27 -18.90 27.56
C ARG A 265 -21.24 -18.09 28.36
N SER A 266 -20.65 -18.69 29.39
CA SER A 266 -19.67 -18.04 30.28
C SER A 266 -18.30 -17.72 29.62
N GLN A 267 -17.90 -18.49 28.57
CA GLN A 267 -16.67 -18.20 27.83
C GLN A 267 -16.90 -17.17 26.70
N ARG A 268 -18.13 -17.02 26.24
CA ARG A 268 -18.51 -16.09 25.19
C ARG A 268 -18.46 -14.62 25.63
N ASP A 269 -18.67 -14.35 26.91
CA ASP A 269 -18.65 -12.98 27.46
C ASP A 269 -17.24 -12.46 27.75
N ARG A 270 -16.25 -13.35 27.94
CA ARG A 270 -14.84 -12.96 28.07
C ARG A 270 -14.14 -12.66 26.74
N ASP A 271 -14.69 -13.17 25.64
CA ASP A 271 -14.11 -13.01 24.28
C ASP A 271 -14.84 -11.93 23.45
N ARG A 272 -15.76 -11.15 24.03
CA ARG A 272 -16.33 -9.97 23.36
C ARG A 272 -15.21 -8.95 23.17
N PRO A 273 -14.94 -8.50 21.92
CA PRO A 273 -14.14 -7.29 21.73
C PRO A 273 -14.86 -6.18 22.49
N THR A 274 -14.27 -5.78 23.62
CA THR A 274 -14.85 -4.78 24.50
C THR A 274 -14.98 -3.48 23.72
N LEU A 275 -15.99 -2.65 24.01
CA LEU A 275 -16.14 -1.28 23.49
C LEU A 275 -14.83 -0.49 23.61
N ILE A 276 -13.97 -0.86 24.55
CA ILE A 276 -12.60 -0.35 24.73
C ILE A 276 -11.71 -0.65 23.51
N ALA A 277 -11.81 -1.86 22.92
CA ALA A 277 -11.04 -2.21 21.72
C ALA A 277 -11.50 -1.43 20.50
N PHE A 278 -12.82 -1.18 20.38
CA PHE A 278 -13.36 -0.34 19.31
C PHE A 278 -12.90 1.12 19.43
N GLY A 279 -12.92 1.69 20.63
CA GLY A 279 -12.42 3.06 20.89
C GLY A 279 -10.93 3.22 20.58
N LEU A 280 -10.14 2.14 20.68
CA LEU A 280 -8.72 2.15 20.34
C LEU A 280 -8.47 2.14 18.82
N ILE A 281 -9.34 1.48 18.05
CA ILE A 281 -9.19 1.31 16.59
C ILE A 281 -9.90 2.43 15.81
N ALA A 282 -10.93 3.05 16.41
CA ALA A 282 -11.73 4.08 15.76
C ALA A 282 -10.91 5.22 15.13
N PRO A 283 -9.89 5.82 15.76
CA PRO A 283 -9.09 6.88 15.15
C PRO A 283 -8.41 6.44 13.85
N VAL A 284 -7.95 5.19 13.77
CA VAL A 284 -7.29 4.62 12.58
C VAL A 284 -8.31 4.44 11.46
N ILE A 285 -9.50 3.92 11.80
CA ILE A 285 -10.58 3.74 10.82
C ILE A 285 -11.04 5.09 10.26
N PHE A 286 -11.27 6.09 11.11
CA PHE A 286 -11.69 7.42 10.65
C PHE A 286 -10.63 8.10 9.79
N PHE A 287 -9.34 7.96 10.14
CA PHE A 287 -8.25 8.44 9.29
C PHE A 287 -8.28 7.78 7.90
N ALA A 288 -8.45 6.46 7.83
CA ALA A 288 -8.52 5.73 6.58
C ALA A 288 -9.76 6.14 5.76
N VAL A 289 -10.92 6.28 6.41
CA VAL A 289 -12.17 6.75 5.76
C VAL A 289 -11.99 8.15 5.20
N PHE A 290 -11.49 9.12 5.97
CA PHE A 290 -11.27 10.48 5.47
C PHE A 290 -10.26 10.52 4.31
N ARG A 291 -9.21 9.70 4.37
CA ARG A 291 -8.25 9.57 3.26
C ARG A 291 -8.91 9.05 1.99
N GLN A 292 -9.74 8.01 2.10
CA GLN A 292 -10.45 7.45 0.95
C GLN A 292 -11.55 8.38 0.42
N SER A 293 -12.15 9.20 1.28
CA SER A 293 -13.17 10.17 0.88
C SER A 293 -12.66 11.26 -0.06
N GLN A 294 -11.33 11.48 -0.13
CA GLN A 294 -10.75 12.40 -1.12
C GLN A 294 -11.10 11.98 -2.56
N VAL A 295 -11.04 10.68 -2.86
CA VAL A 295 -11.40 10.16 -4.19
C VAL A 295 -12.89 10.39 -4.48
N LEU A 296 -13.76 10.23 -3.48
CA LEU A 296 -15.20 10.50 -3.65
C LEU A 296 -15.46 11.96 -4.01
N VAL A 297 -14.79 12.88 -3.31
CA VAL A 297 -14.88 14.33 -3.57
C VAL A 297 -14.44 14.65 -4.99
N GLU A 298 -13.32 14.08 -5.44
CA GLU A 298 -12.83 14.27 -6.81
C GLU A 298 -13.83 13.78 -7.85
N ARG A 299 -14.41 12.58 -7.66
CA ARG A 299 -15.43 12.02 -8.58
C ARG A 299 -16.68 12.88 -8.62
N PHE A 300 -17.16 13.29 -7.44
CA PHE A 300 -18.33 14.16 -7.30
C PHE A 300 -18.15 15.50 -8.04
N LEU A 301 -17.01 16.16 -7.84
CA LEU A 301 -16.72 17.44 -8.47
C LEU A 301 -16.47 17.31 -9.99
N ALA A 302 -15.83 16.23 -10.41
CA ALA A 302 -15.51 16.01 -11.81
C ALA A 302 -16.69 15.54 -12.65
N ALA A 303 -17.74 15.00 -12.06
CA ALA A 303 -18.90 14.45 -12.77
C ALA A 303 -19.68 15.48 -13.58
N SER A 304 -19.62 16.77 -13.23
CA SER A 304 -20.25 17.87 -13.95
C SER A 304 -19.36 18.47 -15.05
N LEU A 305 -18.13 18.00 -15.19
CA LEU A 305 -17.17 18.45 -16.21
C LEU A 305 -17.36 17.67 -17.53
N PRO A 306 -16.78 18.15 -18.64
CA PRO A 306 -16.84 17.44 -19.92
C PRO A 306 -16.35 15.99 -19.81
N PRO A 307 -16.87 15.07 -20.67
CA PRO A 307 -16.45 13.67 -20.70
C PRO A 307 -14.92 13.54 -20.82
N GLY A 308 -14.37 12.56 -20.10
CA GLY A 308 -12.93 12.36 -19.96
C GLY A 308 -12.30 13.00 -18.73
N ALA A 309 -13.00 13.93 -18.06
CA ALA A 309 -12.45 14.64 -16.90
C ALA A 309 -12.06 13.69 -15.75
N ILE A 310 -12.89 12.71 -15.44
CA ILE A 310 -12.64 11.71 -14.40
C ILE A 310 -11.46 10.83 -14.79
N SER A 311 -11.39 10.44 -16.06
CA SER A 311 -10.31 9.61 -16.59
C SER A 311 -8.97 10.33 -16.57
N HIS A 312 -8.93 11.61 -17.00
CA HIS A 312 -7.71 12.43 -16.92
C HIS A 312 -7.20 12.59 -15.48
N LEU A 313 -8.10 12.88 -14.52
CA LEU A 313 -7.75 12.95 -13.09
C LEU A 313 -7.19 11.62 -12.59
N ASN A 314 -7.84 10.49 -12.93
CA ASN A 314 -7.43 9.17 -12.47
C ASN A 314 -6.05 8.75 -13.01
N TYR A 315 -5.82 8.87 -14.32
CA TYR A 315 -4.54 8.51 -14.93
C TYR A 315 -3.42 9.44 -14.45
N ALA A 316 -3.69 10.75 -14.41
CA ALA A 316 -2.74 11.74 -13.91
C ALA A 316 -2.30 11.45 -12.46
N GLN A 317 -3.26 11.19 -11.56
CA GLN A 317 -2.99 10.92 -10.15
C GLN A 317 -2.17 9.63 -9.97
N LYS A 318 -2.53 8.54 -10.67
CA LYS A 318 -1.83 7.25 -10.57
C LYS A 318 -0.39 7.32 -11.01
N VAL A 319 -0.11 7.99 -12.13
CA VAL A 319 1.26 8.18 -12.61
C VAL A 319 2.04 9.13 -11.69
N ALA A 320 1.43 10.24 -11.29
CA ALA A 320 2.05 11.19 -10.38
C ALA A 320 2.48 10.54 -9.05
N GLN A 321 1.70 9.60 -8.52
CA GLN A 321 1.99 8.95 -7.23
C GLN A 321 3.10 7.88 -7.27
N MET A 322 3.61 7.48 -8.44
CA MET A 322 4.66 6.45 -8.53
C MET A 322 5.93 6.78 -7.74
N PRO A 323 6.48 8.00 -7.77
CA PRO A 323 7.65 8.35 -6.95
C PRO A 323 7.39 8.25 -5.44
N MET A 324 6.16 8.48 -5.01
CA MET A 324 5.77 8.37 -3.60
C MET A 324 5.92 6.94 -3.07
N VAL A 325 5.65 5.92 -3.88
CA VAL A 325 5.79 4.51 -3.47
C VAL A 325 7.23 4.22 -3.05
N LEU A 326 8.22 4.68 -3.81
CA LEU A 326 9.64 4.53 -3.49
C LEU A 326 9.99 5.24 -2.18
N SER A 327 9.50 6.47 -1.99
CA SER A 327 9.72 7.25 -0.76
C SER A 327 9.15 6.56 0.47
N LEU A 328 7.95 6.02 0.39
CA LEU A 328 7.31 5.32 1.50
C LEU A 328 7.97 3.98 1.84
N MET A 329 8.62 3.32 0.88
CA MET A 329 9.42 2.13 1.16
C MET A 329 10.55 2.43 2.15
N ILE A 330 11.23 3.59 2.03
CA ILE A 330 12.26 4.03 2.96
C ILE A 330 11.70 4.07 4.39
N CYS A 331 10.60 4.78 4.59
CA CYS A 331 9.96 4.91 5.90
C CYS A 331 9.45 3.57 6.45
N THR A 332 9.05 2.63 5.58
CA THR A 332 8.55 1.31 6.00
C THR A 332 9.67 0.44 6.59
N VAL A 333 10.84 0.48 5.97
CA VAL A 333 12.01 -0.32 6.42
C VAL A 333 12.56 0.20 7.75
N THR A 334 12.49 1.49 8.00
CA THR A 334 13.09 2.13 9.18
C THR A 334 12.14 2.24 10.37
N PHE A 335 10.83 2.15 10.13
CA PHE A 335 9.80 2.24 11.16
C PHE A 335 9.99 1.32 12.38
N PRO A 336 10.36 0.02 12.25
CA PRO A 336 10.61 -0.84 13.40
C PRO A 336 11.72 -0.32 14.32
N VAL A 337 12.73 0.35 13.76
CA VAL A 337 13.85 0.96 14.53
C VAL A 337 13.33 2.12 15.37
N VAL A 338 12.46 2.96 14.79
CA VAL A 338 11.83 4.08 15.51
C VAL A 338 10.94 3.55 16.64
N ALA A 339 10.12 2.52 16.35
CA ALA A 339 9.23 1.91 17.34
C ALA A 339 10.01 1.29 18.52
N GLN A 340 11.13 0.60 18.24
CA GLN A 340 12.00 0.04 19.29
C GLN A 340 12.66 1.13 20.12
N ALA A 341 13.19 2.19 19.51
CA ALA A 341 13.79 3.32 20.21
C ALA A 341 12.77 4.02 21.13
N MET A 342 11.52 4.18 20.67
CA MET A 342 10.44 4.73 21.49
C MET A 342 10.09 3.83 22.67
N ALA A 343 9.98 2.51 22.47
CA ALA A 343 9.70 1.54 23.52
C ALA A 343 10.84 1.47 24.57
N GLY A 344 12.10 1.65 24.13
CA GLY A 344 13.28 1.72 25.00
C GLY A 344 13.49 3.07 25.70
N GLY A 345 12.63 4.07 25.47
CA GLY A 345 12.77 5.41 26.06
C GLY A 345 13.86 6.28 25.42
N GLU A 346 14.49 5.82 24.33
CA GLU A 346 15.57 6.51 23.59
C GLU A 346 15.00 7.59 22.66
N ARG A 347 14.32 8.60 23.22
CA ARG A 347 13.60 9.63 22.46
C ARG A 347 14.48 10.39 21.48
N GLU A 348 15.72 10.70 21.83
CA GLU A 348 16.66 11.42 20.97
C GLU A 348 17.06 10.60 19.73
N LYS A 349 17.25 9.30 19.89
CA LYS A 349 17.55 8.37 18.78
C LYS A 349 16.35 8.22 17.87
N ALA A 350 15.14 8.09 18.43
CA ALA A 350 13.89 8.07 17.68
C ALA A 350 13.69 9.37 16.90
N ARG A 351 13.94 10.55 17.53
CA ARG A 351 13.88 11.87 16.88
C ARG A 351 14.79 11.96 15.67
N ARG A 352 16.09 11.70 15.86
CA ARG A 352 17.08 11.77 14.78
C ARG A 352 16.71 10.85 13.63
N ARG A 353 16.21 9.67 13.93
CA ARG A 353 15.82 8.70 12.90
C ARG A 353 14.62 9.19 12.11
N VAL A 354 13.57 9.70 12.78
CA VAL A 354 12.39 10.26 12.10
C VAL A 354 12.76 11.46 11.24
N GLU A 355 13.60 12.39 11.73
CA GLU A 355 14.06 13.54 10.97
C GLU A 355 14.84 13.12 9.71
N GLN A 356 15.70 12.10 9.81
CA GLN A 356 16.44 11.53 8.66
C GLN A 356 15.50 10.85 7.66
N ASP A 357 14.54 10.05 8.14
CA ASP A 357 13.60 9.35 7.28
C ASP A 357 12.70 10.34 6.51
N LEU A 358 12.25 11.42 7.18
CA LEU A 358 11.49 12.49 6.54
C LEU A 358 12.30 13.23 5.50
N ALA A 359 13.57 13.51 5.77
CA ALA A 359 14.49 14.19 4.85
C ALA A 359 14.75 13.33 3.59
N LEU A 360 15.05 12.04 3.76
CA LEU A 360 15.28 11.10 2.65
C LEU A 360 14.01 10.85 1.82
N ALA A 361 12.86 10.69 2.48
CA ALA A 361 11.59 10.53 1.79
C ALA A 361 11.21 11.80 1.01
N SER A 362 11.44 12.99 1.60
CA SER A 362 11.21 14.28 0.93
C SER A 362 12.13 14.47 -0.27
N LEU A 363 13.41 14.09 -0.15
CA LEU A 363 14.38 14.13 -1.24
C LEU A 363 13.90 13.25 -2.41
N ALA A 364 13.55 12.00 -2.15
CA ALA A 364 13.13 11.07 -3.19
C ALA A 364 11.83 11.52 -3.88
N VAL A 365 10.84 11.99 -3.08
CA VAL A 365 9.55 12.41 -3.66
C VAL A 365 9.65 13.74 -4.39
N LEU A 366 10.44 14.70 -3.92
CA LEU A 366 10.63 16.00 -4.60
C LEU A 366 11.41 15.85 -5.90
N MET A 367 12.43 15.00 -5.92
CA MET A 367 13.13 14.64 -7.16
C MET A 367 12.17 13.97 -8.16
N GLY A 368 11.35 13.04 -7.70
CA GLY A 368 10.31 12.41 -8.52
C GLY A 368 9.23 13.39 -8.97
N SER A 369 8.81 14.34 -8.13
CA SER A 369 7.87 15.41 -8.49
C SER A 369 8.43 16.29 -9.60
N ALA A 370 9.72 16.65 -9.52
CA ALA A 370 10.38 17.44 -10.56
C ALA A 370 10.37 16.71 -11.92
N LEU A 371 10.62 15.39 -11.92
CA LEU A 371 10.53 14.56 -13.12
C LEU A 371 9.09 14.51 -13.67
N VAL A 372 8.13 14.21 -12.82
CA VAL A 372 6.71 14.10 -13.18
C VAL A 372 6.16 15.42 -13.74
N ILE A 373 6.52 16.56 -13.15
CA ILE A 373 6.06 17.87 -13.60
C ILE A 373 6.80 18.30 -14.89
N GLY A 374 8.12 18.13 -14.94
CA GLY A 374 8.96 18.57 -16.05
C GLY A 374 8.69 17.78 -17.33
N TYR A 375 8.54 16.47 -17.23
CA TYR A 375 8.36 15.56 -18.37
C TYR A 375 6.94 15.00 -18.47
N ALA A 376 5.93 15.70 -17.94
CA ALA A 376 4.56 15.22 -17.90
C ALA A 376 4.02 14.77 -19.28
N PRO A 377 4.14 15.55 -20.38
CA PRO A 377 3.64 15.13 -21.69
C PRO A 377 4.32 13.85 -22.18
N GLN A 378 5.64 13.78 -22.12
CA GLN A 378 6.43 12.63 -22.60
C GLN A 378 6.12 11.36 -21.81
N ILE A 379 5.96 11.48 -20.47
CA ILE A 379 5.61 10.34 -19.61
C ILE A 379 4.21 9.82 -19.96
N ILE A 380 3.22 10.70 -20.11
CA ILE A 380 1.83 10.28 -20.44
C ILE A 380 1.76 9.74 -21.87
N GLU A 381 2.45 10.36 -22.83
CA GLU A 381 2.55 9.90 -24.22
C GLU A 381 3.10 8.47 -24.30
N VAL A 382 4.25 8.22 -23.67
CA VAL A 382 4.88 6.89 -23.62
C VAL A 382 3.98 5.86 -22.94
N LEU A 383 3.26 6.24 -21.89
CA LEU A 383 2.45 5.30 -21.13
C LEU A 383 1.09 5.02 -21.76
N PHE A 384 0.41 6.04 -22.31
CA PHE A 384 -1.02 5.93 -22.62
C PHE A 384 -1.38 6.27 -24.08
N GLU A 385 -0.61 7.05 -24.83
CA GLU A 385 -0.99 7.50 -26.18
C GLU A 385 -0.97 6.34 -27.19
N ARG A 386 -1.99 5.49 -27.10
CA ARG A 386 -2.20 4.33 -27.98
C ARG A 386 -3.69 4.01 -28.09
N GLY A 387 -4.11 3.52 -29.26
CA GLY A 387 -5.49 3.10 -29.50
C GLY A 387 -6.49 4.25 -29.37
N ALA A 388 -7.45 4.13 -28.48
CA ALA A 388 -8.49 5.13 -28.26
C ALA A 388 -8.02 6.37 -27.47
N PHE A 389 -6.84 6.32 -26.82
CA PHE A 389 -6.28 7.45 -26.09
C PHE A 389 -5.50 8.36 -27.03
N THR A 390 -6.03 9.54 -27.27
CA THR A 390 -5.54 10.49 -28.28
C THR A 390 -4.46 11.42 -27.73
N HIS A 391 -3.76 12.13 -28.64
CA HIS A 391 -2.80 13.18 -28.26
C HIS A 391 -3.46 14.31 -27.45
N ARG A 392 -4.74 14.61 -27.70
CA ARG A 392 -5.50 15.59 -26.92
C ARG A 392 -5.65 15.11 -25.46
N ASP A 393 -5.90 13.83 -25.26
CA ASP A 393 -6.01 13.22 -23.93
C ASP A 393 -4.66 13.23 -23.22
N THR A 394 -3.56 13.01 -23.96
CA THR A 394 -2.19 13.13 -23.45
C THR A 394 -1.94 14.50 -22.86
N LEU A 395 -2.23 15.57 -23.62
CA LEU A 395 -2.00 16.94 -23.15
C LEU A 395 -2.89 17.31 -21.96
N ALA A 396 -4.17 16.90 -21.99
CA ALA A 396 -5.10 17.12 -20.87
C ALA A 396 -4.64 16.39 -19.60
N THR A 397 -4.28 15.10 -19.71
CA THR A 397 -3.81 14.30 -18.58
C THR A 397 -2.48 14.81 -18.03
N ALA A 398 -1.53 15.15 -18.90
CA ALA A 398 -0.21 15.65 -18.53
C ALA A 398 -0.30 16.97 -17.75
N SER A 399 -1.16 17.87 -18.19
CA SER A 399 -1.34 19.16 -17.51
C SER A 399 -1.98 19.01 -16.12
N VAL A 400 -2.96 18.10 -15.96
CA VAL A 400 -3.51 17.73 -14.64
C VAL A 400 -2.45 17.05 -13.76
N MET A 401 -1.63 16.16 -14.36
CA MET A 401 -0.53 15.48 -13.66
C MET A 401 0.48 16.45 -13.06
N ARG A 402 0.80 17.54 -13.75
CA ARG A 402 1.65 18.61 -13.22
C ARG A 402 1.11 19.20 -11.93
N VAL A 403 -0.19 19.43 -11.87
CA VAL A 403 -0.83 19.96 -10.65
C VAL A 403 -0.82 18.95 -9.51
N TYR A 404 -1.11 17.68 -9.77
CA TYR A 404 -0.96 16.62 -8.76
C TYR A 404 0.48 16.49 -8.27
N GLY A 405 1.46 16.69 -9.15
CA GLY A 405 2.89 16.69 -8.82
C GLY A 405 3.25 17.63 -7.68
N ILE A 406 2.57 18.77 -7.55
CA ILE A 406 2.76 19.74 -6.45
C ILE A 406 2.35 19.14 -5.10
N GLY A 407 1.29 18.33 -5.08
CA GLY A 407 0.76 17.69 -3.86
C GLY A 407 1.53 16.46 -3.37
N LEU A 408 2.46 15.90 -4.17
CA LEU A 408 3.12 14.62 -3.85
C LEU A 408 3.91 14.65 -2.54
N LEU A 409 4.56 15.77 -2.23
CA LEU A 409 5.25 15.94 -0.94
C LEU A 409 4.27 15.81 0.23
N GLY A 410 3.09 16.44 0.12
CA GLY A 410 2.02 16.32 1.12
C GLY A 410 1.59 14.87 1.32
N HIS A 411 1.32 14.13 0.24
CA HIS A 411 0.96 12.71 0.29
C HIS A 411 2.06 11.85 0.94
N CYS A 412 3.32 12.07 0.58
CA CYS A 412 4.45 11.36 1.16
C CYS A 412 4.58 11.65 2.67
N LEU A 413 4.51 12.91 3.08
CA LEU A 413 4.61 13.31 4.49
C LEU A 413 3.47 12.75 5.32
N VAL A 414 2.22 12.77 4.82
CA VAL A 414 1.07 12.16 5.49
C VAL A 414 1.29 10.66 5.69
N GLY A 415 1.77 9.95 4.67
CA GLY A 415 2.08 8.51 4.77
C GLY A 415 3.20 8.19 5.77
N ALA A 416 4.21 9.04 5.85
CA ALA A 416 5.34 8.87 6.78
C ALA A 416 4.96 9.24 8.22
N LEU A 417 4.28 10.39 8.40
CA LEU A 417 3.96 10.96 9.72
C LEU A 417 2.81 10.25 10.43
N SER A 418 1.87 9.63 9.72
CA SER A 418 0.75 8.90 10.34
C SER A 418 1.20 7.70 11.16
N ARG A 419 2.26 7.02 10.75
CA ARG A 419 2.76 5.78 11.38
C ARG A 419 3.19 5.95 12.85
N PRO A 420 4.01 6.93 13.23
CA PRO A 420 4.36 7.17 14.63
C PRO A 420 3.16 7.40 15.54
N PHE A 421 2.10 8.06 15.04
CA PHE A 421 0.88 8.30 15.83
C PHE A 421 0.11 7.01 16.11
N PHE A 422 0.06 6.08 15.15
CA PHE A 422 -0.67 4.82 15.29
C PHE A 422 0.12 3.70 15.96
N SER A 423 1.43 3.88 16.15
CA SER A 423 2.29 2.92 16.86
C SER A 423 2.32 3.10 18.38
N THR A 424 1.65 4.13 18.91
CA THR A 424 1.54 4.35 20.34
C THR A 424 0.55 3.36 20.98
N ALA A 425 0.74 3.05 22.27
CA ALA A 425 -0.15 2.15 23.01
C ALA A 425 -1.62 2.62 23.02
N ARG A 426 -1.84 3.91 22.84
CA ARG A 426 -3.18 4.53 22.70
C ARG A 426 -3.18 5.44 21.48
N PRO A 427 -3.69 4.97 20.33
CA PRO A 427 -3.84 5.81 19.14
C PRO A 427 -4.64 7.09 19.44
N THR A 428 -4.12 8.22 18.98
CA THR A 428 -4.75 9.52 19.22
C THR A 428 -5.70 9.88 18.07
N TRP A 429 -6.72 10.69 18.36
CA TRP A 429 -7.65 11.21 17.34
C TRP A 429 -7.02 12.28 16.44
N PHE A 430 -5.85 12.79 16.82
CA PHE A 430 -5.22 13.91 16.12
C PHE A 430 -4.96 13.64 14.62
N PRO A 431 -4.43 12.47 14.19
CA PRO A 431 -4.27 12.21 12.76
C PRO A 431 -5.59 12.17 11.98
N ALA A 432 -6.65 11.61 12.58
CA ALA A 432 -7.98 11.60 11.97
C ALA A 432 -8.54 13.01 11.81
N LEU A 433 -8.41 13.86 12.83
CA LEU A 433 -8.84 15.26 12.78
C LEU A 433 -8.03 16.08 11.76
N ALA A 434 -6.70 15.87 11.70
CA ALA A 434 -5.84 16.51 10.71
C ALA A 434 -6.24 16.10 9.28
N MET A 435 -6.55 14.81 9.08
CA MET A 435 -7.01 14.30 7.78
C MET A 435 -8.39 14.85 7.42
N GLY A 436 -9.30 14.95 8.40
CA GLY A 436 -10.63 15.56 8.25
C GLY A 436 -10.53 17.05 7.89
N ALA A 437 -9.62 17.80 8.52
CA ALA A 437 -9.36 19.21 8.19
C ALA A 437 -8.83 19.36 6.74
N GLY A 438 -7.89 18.50 6.32
CA GLY A 438 -7.40 18.49 4.94
C GLY A 438 -8.49 18.12 3.94
N LEU A 439 -9.37 17.16 4.28
CA LEU A 439 -10.53 16.81 3.46
C LEU A 439 -11.48 18.00 3.31
N LEU A 440 -11.73 18.75 4.40
CA LEU A 440 -12.56 19.95 4.36
C LEU A 440 -11.96 21.02 3.44
N VAL A 441 -10.64 21.25 3.52
CA VAL A 441 -9.93 22.16 2.60
C VAL A 441 -10.09 21.69 1.16
N ASN A 442 -9.93 20.37 0.89
CA ASN A 442 -10.13 19.81 -0.45
C ASN A 442 -11.56 20.04 -0.96
N ILE A 443 -12.58 19.81 -0.13
CA ILE A 443 -14.00 20.04 -0.51
C ILE A 443 -14.23 21.51 -0.82
N VAL A 444 -13.86 22.41 0.09
CA VAL A 444 -14.13 23.84 -0.04
C VAL A 444 -13.36 24.44 -1.21
N ALA A 445 -12.05 24.22 -1.27
CA ALA A 445 -11.23 24.72 -2.36
C ALA A 445 -11.66 24.12 -3.71
N GLY A 446 -11.99 22.81 -3.75
CA GLY A 446 -12.47 22.14 -4.95
C GLY A 446 -13.78 22.68 -5.48
N ALA A 447 -14.77 22.90 -4.58
CA ALA A 447 -16.07 23.45 -4.95
C ALA A 447 -15.98 24.87 -5.55
N PHE A 448 -15.03 25.68 -5.07
CA PHE A 448 -14.77 26.99 -5.66
C PHE A 448 -13.94 26.89 -6.96
N ALA A 449 -12.84 26.13 -6.92
CA ALA A 449 -11.86 26.09 -8.00
C ALA A 449 -12.37 25.37 -9.25
N VAL A 450 -13.24 24.36 -9.11
CA VAL A 450 -13.80 23.60 -10.25
C VAL A 450 -14.53 24.50 -11.24
N ARG A 451 -15.19 25.57 -10.79
CA ARG A 451 -15.96 26.48 -11.64
C ARG A 451 -15.08 27.28 -12.59
N TRP A 452 -13.84 27.59 -12.20
CA TRP A 452 -12.92 28.46 -12.95
C TRP A 452 -11.82 27.66 -13.65
N TRP A 453 -11.36 26.57 -13.04
CA TRP A 453 -10.20 25.82 -13.49
C TRP A 453 -10.49 24.33 -13.78
N GLY A 454 -11.77 23.89 -13.71
CA GLY A 454 -12.15 22.51 -14.05
C GLY A 454 -11.30 21.45 -13.31
N THR A 455 -10.72 20.54 -14.07
CA THR A 455 -9.86 19.45 -13.55
C THR A 455 -8.61 19.96 -12.81
N TYR A 456 -8.04 21.10 -13.23
CA TYR A 456 -6.90 21.71 -12.51
C TYR A 456 -7.29 22.20 -11.12
N GLY A 457 -8.51 22.75 -11.01
CA GLY A 457 -9.06 23.19 -9.72
C GLY A 457 -9.21 22.03 -8.75
N ILE A 458 -9.70 20.87 -9.23
CA ILE A 458 -9.86 19.66 -8.42
C ILE A 458 -8.48 19.14 -7.96
N ALA A 459 -7.53 19.00 -8.90
CA ALA A 459 -6.17 18.53 -8.58
C ALA A 459 -5.44 19.48 -7.60
N GLY A 460 -5.61 20.80 -7.79
CA GLY A 460 -5.05 21.83 -6.92
C GLY A 460 -5.65 21.79 -5.50
N ALA A 461 -6.96 21.59 -5.41
CA ALA A 461 -7.65 21.43 -4.13
C ALA A 461 -7.21 20.17 -3.36
N ASN A 462 -7.00 19.06 -4.07
CA ASN A 462 -6.41 17.85 -3.49
C ASN A 462 -5.01 18.14 -2.95
N ALA A 463 -4.15 18.78 -3.74
CA ALA A 463 -2.80 19.18 -3.32
C ALA A 463 -2.81 20.10 -2.09
N ALA A 464 -3.72 21.09 -2.04
CA ALA A 464 -3.88 21.98 -0.89
C ALA A 464 -4.36 21.23 0.37
N GLY A 465 -5.37 20.37 0.22
CA GLY A 465 -5.94 19.58 1.32
C GLY A 465 -4.92 18.63 1.94
N ILE A 466 -4.19 17.87 1.10
CA ILE A 466 -3.18 16.93 1.61
C ILE A 466 -1.98 17.65 2.21
N SER A 467 -1.59 18.80 1.65
CA SER A 467 -0.52 19.64 2.21
C SER A 467 -0.91 20.20 3.57
N THR A 468 -2.16 20.63 3.74
CA THR A 468 -2.72 21.06 5.04
C THR A 468 -2.62 19.92 6.06
N THR A 469 -3.05 18.71 5.69
CA THR A 469 -2.91 17.52 6.55
C THR A 469 -1.45 17.28 6.93
N ALA A 470 -0.53 17.36 5.98
CA ALA A 470 0.90 17.14 6.21
C ALA A 470 1.47 18.15 7.21
N VAL A 471 1.14 19.44 7.07
CA VAL A 471 1.58 20.49 8.00
C VAL A 471 1.02 20.26 9.40
N LEU A 472 -0.27 19.93 9.53
CA LEU A 472 -0.89 19.62 10.82
C LEU A 472 -0.24 18.41 11.48
N LEU A 473 0.02 17.33 10.73
CA LEU A 473 0.69 16.15 11.26
C LEU A 473 2.14 16.42 11.67
N LEU A 474 2.87 17.21 10.89
CA LEU A 474 4.27 17.58 11.19
C LEU A 474 4.36 18.40 12.48
N THR A 475 3.51 19.42 12.62
CA THR A 475 3.46 20.25 13.84
C THR A 475 2.95 19.47 15.04
N GLY A 476 1.95 18.61 14.84
CA GLY A 476 1.39 17.76 15.90
C GLY A 476 2.35 16.67 16.38
N LEU A 477 3.18 16.11 15.50
CA LEU A 477 4.18 15.12 15.90
C LEU A 477 5.22 15.75 16.83
N GLY A 478 5.72 16.94 16.47
CA GLY A 478 6.72 17.67 17.25
C GLY A 478 6.25 18.05 18.65
N SER A 479 4.96 18.38 18.79
CA SER A 479 4.39 18.83 20.08
C SER A 479 3.84 17.70 20.95
N ARG A 480 3.51 16.51 20.40
CA ARG A 480 2.71 15.49 21.12
C ARG A 480 3.43 14.17 21.34
N ILE A 481 4.31 13.74 20.44
CA ILE A 481 4.85 12.37 20.47
C ILE A 481 6.37 12.35 20.49
N ILE A 482 7.03 12.95 19.51
CA ILE A 482 8.48 12.98 19.36
C ILE A 482 8.89 14.45 19.19
N PRO A 483 9.74 15.03 20.04
CA PRO A 483 10.11 16.44 19.97
C PRO A 483 11.04 16.73 18.78
N ILE A 484 10.52 16.55 17.55
CA ILE A 484 11.24 16.87 16.31
C ILE A 484 11.42 18.37 16.18
N GLN A 485 12.53 18.78 15.56
CA GLN A 485 12.77 20.18 15.26
C GLN A 485 12.06 20.58 13.96
N VAL A 486 10.75 20.89 14.08
CA VAL A 486 9.88 21.21 12.94
C VAL A 486 10.50 22.26 12.02
N ARG A 487 11.09 23.33 12.58
CA ARG A 487 11.74 24.40 11.81
C ARG A 487 12.93 23.86 10.99
N ARG A 488 13.75 22.98 11.57
CA ARG A 488 14.89 22.37 10.86
C ARG A 488 14.41 21.49 9.71
N VAL A 489 13.41 20.65 9.96
CA VAL A 489 12.80 19.80 8.91
C VAL A 489 12.18 20.67 7.81
N ALA A 490 11.43 21.71 8.16
CA ALA A 490 10.84 22.62 7.19
C ALA A 490 11.89 23.37 6.33
N VAL A 491 12.98 23.83 6.93
CA VAL A 491 14.09 24.48 6.19
C VAL A 491 14.78 23.49 5.25
N SER A 492 15.02 22.26 5.71
CA SER A 492 15.57 21.18 4.88
C SER A 492 14.67 20.88 3.68
N ILE A 493 13.38 20.65 3.92
CA ILE A 493 12.39 20.44 2.84
C ILE A 493 12.34 21.65 1.90
N GLY A 494 12.40 22.89 2.42
CA GLY A 494 12.42 24.11 1.62
C GLY A 494 13.61 24.18 0.66
N ARG A 495 14.80 23.80 1.12
CA ARG A 495 16.01 23.71 0.25
C ARG A 495 15.83 22.64 -0.82
N LEU A 496 15.33 21.46 -0.45
CA LEU A 496 15.04 20.39 -1.41
C LEU A 496 13.97 20.81 -2.44
N ALA A 497 12.95 21.58 -2.02
CA ALA A 497 11.94 22.13 -2.92
C ALA A 497 12.52 23.13 -3.93
N VAL A 498 13.47 23.97 -3.54
CA VAL A 498 14.20 24.86 -4.46
C VAL A 498 15.03 24.04 -5.46
N SER A 499 15.69 22.96 -5.01
CA SER A 499 16.41 22.04 -5.91
C SER A 499 15.45 21.35 -6.89
N ALA A 500 14.27 20.94 -6.42
CA ALA A 500 13.23 20.35 -7.24
C ALA A 500 12.70 21.34 -8.30
N LEU A 501 12.51 22.60 -7.92
CA LEU A 501 12.06 23.64 -8.84
C LEU A 501 13.08 23.87 -9.96
N ALA A 502 14.37 23.98 -9.63
CA ALA A 502 15.44 24.12 -10.62
C ALA A 502 15.47 22.92 -11.58
N ALA A 503 15.40 21.69 -11.06
CA ALA A 503 15.36 20.48 -11.86
C ALA A 503 14.08 20.37 -12.71
N CYS A 504 12.93 20.79 -12.18
CA CYS A 504 11.65 20.84 -12.89
C CYS A 504 11.70 21.80 -14.07
N VAL A 505 12.22 23.04 -13.87
CA VAL A 505 12.37 24.04 -14.95
C VAL A 505 13.30 23.52 -16.04
N THR A 506 14.43 22.91 -15.66
CA THR A 506 15.34 22.28 -16.63
C THR A 506 14.64 21.18 -17.42
N GLY A 507 13.87 20.31 -16.76
CA GLY A 507 13.09 19.26 -17.43
C GLY A 507 12.01 19.80 -18.35
N TRP A 508 11.32 20.87 -17.94
CA TRP A 508 10.31 21.53 -18.74
C TRP A 508 10.86 22.12 -20.04
N ILE A 509 12.07 22.69 -19.99
CA ILE A 509 12.75 23.26 -21.17
C ILE A 509 13.32 22.14 -22.05
N ALA A 510 13.97 21.13 -21.44
CA ALA A 510 14.67 20.07 -22.17
C ALA A 510 13.70 19.04 -22.80
N GLY A 511 12.55 18.79 -22.17
CA GLY A 511 11.59 17.78 -22.62
C GLY A 511 11.15 17.92 -24.07
N PRO A 512 10.70 19.10 -24.53
CA PRO A 512 10.27 19.31 -25.90
C PRO A 512 11.39 19.34 -26.94
N MET A 513 12.68 19.44 -26.52
CA MET A 513 13.81 19.51 -27.46
C MET A 513 14.10 18.18 -28.15
N ILE A 514 13.59 17.08 -27.61
CA ILE A 514 13.79 15.74 -28.15
C ILE A 514 12.46 15.24 -28.69
N PRO A 515 12.37 15.01 -30.03
CA PRO A 515 11.10 14.62 -30.68
C PRO A 515 10.58 13.25 -30.25
N ASP A 516 11.48 12.29 -29.95
CA ASP A 516 11.09 10.97 -29.49
C ASP A 516 10.72 11.00 -27.99
N PRO A 517 9.45 10.69 -27.63
CA PRO A 517 8.98 10.82 -26.24
C PRO A 517 9.65 9.80 -25.29
N LEU A 518 10.00 8.61 -25.79
CA LEU A 518 10.66 7.59 -25.00
C LEU A 518 12.10 8.00 -24.66
N LEU A 519 12.83 8.47 -25.67
CA LEU A 519 14.20 8.95 -25.49
C LEU A 519 14.23 10.20 -24.60
N SER A 520 13.28 11.12 -24.81
CA SER A 520 13.13 12.31 -23.98
C SER A 520 12.88 11.96 -22.51
N ALA A 521 11.92 11.07 -22.24
CA ALA A 521 11.62 10.62 -20.87
C ALA A 521 12.81 9.88 -20.23
N ALA A 522 13.52 9.03 -20.99
CA ALA A 522 14.70 8.32 -20.51
C ALA A 522 15.84 9.28 -20.15
N LEU A 523 16.12 10.28 -20.98
CA LEU A 523 17.09 11.34 -20.68
C LEU A 523 16.65 12.19 -19.48
N GLY A 524 15.35 12.43 -19.33
CA GLY A 524 14.77 13.09 -18.15
C GLY A 524 15.10 12.35 -16.85
N CYS A 525 15.07 11.01 -16.87
CA CYS A 525 15.46 10.19 -15.72
C CYS A 525 16.93 10.36 -15.31
N LEU A 526 17.79 10.87 -16.17
CA LEU A 526 19.19 11.21 -15.87
C LEU A 526 19.38 12.70 -15.57
N LEU A 527 18.78 13.56 -16.39
CA LEU A 527 18.94 15.00 -16.31
C LEU A 527 18.32 15.59 -15.03
N VAL A 528 17.10 15.18 -14.68
CA VAL A 528 16.41 15.71 -13.50
C VAL A 528 17.15 15.38 -12.20
N PRO A 529 17.56 14.13 -11.93
CA PRO A 529 18.38 13.83 -10.75
C PRO A 529 19.73 14.54 -10.75
N ALA A 530 20.40 14.70 -11.90
CA ALA A 530 21.67 15.41 -12.00
C ALA A 530 21.50 16.90 -11.65
N MET A 531 20.49 17.57 -12.20
CA MET A 531 20.19 18.98 -11.91
C MET A 531 19.69 19.17 -10.48
N PHE A 532 18.89 18.25 -9.95
CA PHE A 532 18.47 18.26 -8.55
C PHE A 532 19.68 18.15 -7.62
N GLY A 533 20.62 17.24 -7.92
CA GLY A 533 21.86 17.09 -7.19
C GLY A 533 22.74 18.33 -7.26
N ALA A 534 22.96 18.89 -8.46
CA ALA A 534 23.75 20.11 -8.66
C ALA A 534 23.18 21.32 -7.91
N ALA A 535 21.86 21.55 -8.04
CA ALA A 535 21.18 22.62 -7.32
C ALA A 535 21.24 22.41 -5.79
N GLY A 536 21.00 21.16 -5.32
CA GLY A 536 21.07 20.81 -3.92
C GLY A 536 22.45 21.01 -3.28
N THR A 537 23.51 20.68 -4.01
CA THR A 537 24.88 20.95 -3.55
C THR A 537 25.19 22.45 -3.52
N ALA A 538 24.74 23.21 -4.52
CA ALA A 538 24.92 24.64 -4.59
C ALA A 538 24.30 25.40 -3.40
N ILE A 539 23.08 24.97 -2.97
CA ILE A 539 22.39 25.56 -1.82
C ILE A 539 22.73 24.88 -0.49
N ARG A 540 23.71 23.99 -0.49
CA ARG A 540 24.17 23.24 0.69
C ARG A 540 23.04 22.50 1.40
N ALA A 541 22.22 21.80 0.64
CA ALA A 541 21.25 20.86 1.19
C ALA A 541 22.01 19.65 1.74
N LEU A 542 22.08 19.53 3.07
CA LEU A 542 22.88 18.50 3.77
C LEU A 542 22.52 17.08 3.36
N GLU A 543 21.26 16.87 3.03
CA GLU A 543 20.72 15.58 2.58
C GLU A 543 21.33 15.16 1.24
N VAL A 544 21.50 16.09 0.31
CA VAL A 544 22.08 15.84 -1.01
C VAL A 544 23.59 15.59 -0.88
N THR A 545 24.28 16.35 -0.06
CA THR A 545 25.72 16.20 0.15
C THR A 545 26.08 14.91 0.90
N ALA A 546 25.17 14.39 1.73
CA ALA A 546 25.37 13.14 2.47
C ALA A 546 25.05 11.88 1.66
N LEU A 547 24.31 11.99 0.54
CA LEU A 547 23.91 10.85 -0.29
C LEU A 547 25.05 9.94 -0.75
N PRO A 548 26.20 10.46 -1.27
CA PRO A 548 27.30 9.60 -1.72
C PRO A 548 27.85 8.72 -0.60
N ALA A 549 27.99 9.27 0.60
CA ALA A 549 28.47 8.54 1.77
C ALA A 549 27.46 7.46 2.22
N GLN A 550 26.17 7.77 2.19
CA GLN A 550 25.10 6.81 2.55
C GLN A 550 24.97 5.68 1.53
N ILE A 551 25.05 5.97 0.24
CA ILE A 551 25.06 4.96 -0.83
C ILE A 551 26.28 4.05 -0.70
N SER A 552 27.46 4.62 -0.45
CA SER A 552 28.69 3.88 -0.21
C SER A 552 28.59 2.94 1.00
N GLN A 553 28.01 3.41 2.12
CA GLN A 553 27.76 2.58 3.29
C GLN A 553 26.74 1.46 3.03
N LEU A 554 25.66 1.75 2.32
CA LEU A 554 24.65 0.75 1.93
C LEU A 554 25.24 -0.30 1.00
N SER A 555 26.02 0.10 -0.01
CA SER A 555 26.68 -0.81 -0.93
C SER A 555 27.71 -1.72 -0.22
N SER A 556 28.49 -1.16 0.70
CA SER A 556 29.46 -1.93 1.50
C SER A 556 28.76 -2.92 2.45
N GLN A 557 27.65 -2.51 3.08
CA GLN A 557 26.84 -3.41 3.92
C GLN A 557 26.18 -4.53 3.12
N LEU A 558 25.66 -4.24 1.94
CA LEU A 558 25.12 -5.25 1.02
C LEU A 558 26.21 -6.20 0.57
N THR A 559 27.37 -5.71 0.15
CA THR A 559 28.51 -6.51 -0.27
C THR A 559 29.03 -7.39 0.87
N GLN A 560 29.13 -6.87 2.10
CA GLN A 560 29.48 -7.66 3.28
C GLN A 560 28.43 -8.73 3.60
N ARG A 561 27.14 -8.41 3.51
CA ARG A 561 26.06 -9.40 3.69
C ARG A 561 26.11 -10.49 2.62
N PHE A 562 26.36 -10.15 1.36
CA PHE A 562 26.53 -11.15 0.29
C PHE A 562 27.80 -11.98 0.45
N ARG A 563 28.88 -11.40 0.99
CA ARG A 563 30.14 -12.12 1.27
C ARG A 563 30.04 -13.05 2.46
N ASN A 564 29.26 -12.69 3.50
CA ASN A 564 29.01 -13.56 4.66
C ASN A 564 27.92 -14.63 4.41
N VAL A 565 27.35 -14.68 3.22
CA VAL A 565 26.32 -15.65 2.77
C VAL A 565 26.93 -16.68 1.81
N ARG A 566 28.17 -16.43 1.33
CA ARG A 566 29.00 -17.45 0.68
C ARG A 566 29.86 -18.18 1.73
#